data_8f1ad21ffa3a58d1bb1eff8ea05020e8
#
_entry.id   8f1ad21ffa3a58d1bb1eff8ea05020e8
#
_cell.length_a   1.000
_cell.length_b   1.000
_cell.length_c   1.000
_cell.angle_alpha   90.00
_cell.angle_beta   90.00
_cell.angle_gamma   90.00
#
_symmetry.space_group_name_H-M   'P 1'
#
loop_
_entity.id
_entity.type
_entity.pdbx_description
1 polymer ?
#
loop_
_entity_poly.entity_id
_entity_poly.type
_entity_poly.pdbx_seq_one_letter_code
_entity_poly.pdbx_strand_id
1 'polypeptide(L)'
;GLAEGLNDVFANNPAIRVADKAKGSSGFVRDDVYNWPQEIAGVLATEKPAAVIVMMGSNDRQQMKVGEEREQPRTEVWTKAYELRTEALAKALANSKIPYLWVGMPAFKTQKMTADMLAFNGIYRGAAEAYNGEFVDIWDGFVDESGRFMQRGPDFEGQPRALRTSDGVFFTKAGARKLAHYVEREIKR
;
A
#
# COMPACT_ATOMS: atom_id res chain seq x y z
N GLY A 1 -0.62 0.37 -11.50
CA GLY A 1 -0.48 0.91 -10.15
C GLY A 1 0.92 1.34 -9.81
N LEU A 2 1.30 1.14 -8.55
CA LEU A 2 2.61 1.60 -8.04
C LEU A 2 3.79 1.03 -8.82
N ALA A 3 3.78 -0.27 -9.12
CA ALA A 3 4.87 -0.90 -9.86
C ALA A 3 5.09 -0.26 -11.23
N GLU A 4 4.02 0.06 -11.94
CA GLU A 4 4.10 0.76 -13.23
C GLU A 4 4.72 2.15 -13.06
N GLY A 5 4.28 2.89 -12.05
CA GLY A 5 4.84 4.21 -11.74
C GLY A 5 6.32 4.14 -11.41
N LEU A 6 6.74 3.16 -10.64
CA LEU A 6 8.15 2.95 -10.31
C LEU A 6 8.97 2.54 -11.54
N ASN A 7 8.41 1.73 -12.41
CA ASN A 7 9.07 1.39 -13.68
C ASN A 7 9.28 2.63 -14.55
N ASP A 8 8.31 3.54 -14.59
CA ASP A 8 8.46 4.81 -15.31
C ASP A 8 9.55 5.69 -14.69
N VAL A 9 9.60 5.77 -13.35
CA VAL A 9 10.62 6.56 -12.63
C VAL A 9 12.02 6.08 -12.95
N PHE A 10 12.23 4.77 -12.97
CA PHE A 10 13.55 4.16 -13.12
C PHE A 10 13.83 3.63 -14.51
N ALA A 11 13.00 3.98 -15.51
CA ALA A 11 13.12 3.47 -16.88
C ALA A 11 14.50 3.70 -17.51
N ASN A 12 15.15 4.83 -17.18
CA ASN A 12 16.45 5.20 -17.72
C ASN A 12 17.61 4.92 -16.77
N ASN A 13 17.35 4.17 -15.68
CA ASN A 13 18.39 3.82 -14.72
C ASN A 13 18.65 2.30 -14.75
N PRO A 14 19.69 1.84 -15.47
CA PRO A 14 19.95 0.41 -15.59
C PRO A 14 20.41 -0.25 -14.28
N ALA A 15 20.78 0.55 -13.28
CA ALA A 15 21.18 0.03 -11.97
C ALA A 15 19.98 -0.39 -11.10
N ILE A 16 18.76 -0.02 -11.49
CA ILE A 16 17.55 -0.30 -10.71
C ILE A 16 16.57 -1.14 -11.55
N ARG A 17 16.15 -2.26 -11.01
CA ARG A 17 15.12 -3.12 -11.58
C ARG A 17 13.96 -3.21 -10.60
N VAL A 18 12.75 -2.97 -11.09
CA VAL A 18 11.53 -3.13 -10.31
C VAL A 18 10.96 -4.52 -10.58
N ALA A 19 10.90 -5.36 -9.55
CA ALA A 19 10.25 -6.66 -9.62
C ALA A 19 8.82 -6.52 -9.09
N ASP A 20 7.84 -6.64 -9.97
CA ASP A 20 6.42 -6.58 -9.59
C ASP A 20 5.95 -7.94 -9.10
N LYS A 21 5.70 -8.04 -7.79
CA LYS A 21 5.19 -9.25 -7.14
C LYS A 21 3.77 -9.05 -6.59
N ALA A 22 3.11 -7.98 -6.98
CA ALA A 22 1.74 -7.72 -6.56
C ALA A 22 0.80 -8.84 -7.01
N LYS A 23 -0.16 -9.17 -6.15
CA LYS A 23 -1.20 -10.17 -6.42
C LYS A 23 -2.56 -9.48 -6.34
N GLY A 24 -3.26 -9.40 -7.44
CA GLY A 24 -4.61 -8.85 -7.49
C GLY A 24 -5.53 -9.56 -6.52
N SER A 25 -6.45 -8.83 -5.93
CA SER A 25 -7.43 -9.34 -4.97
C SER A 25 -6.84 -9.97 -3.71
N SER A 26 -5.56 -9.75 -3.43
CA SER A 26 -4.91 -10.18 -2.20
C SER A 26 -4.91 -9.06 -1.16
N GLY A 27 -4.52 -9.40 0.05
CA GLY A 27 -4.43 -8.49 1.20
C GLY A 27 -4.26 -9.32 2.46
N PHE A 28 -4.72 -8.80 3.60
CA PHE A 28 -4.62 -9.52 4.87
C PHE A 28 -5.90 -10.29 5.22
N VAL A 29 -7.05 -9.91 4.69
CA VAL A 29 -8.32 -10.61 4.95
C VAL A 29 -8.40 -11.91 4.17
N ARG A 30 -8.10 -11.87 2.88
CA ARG A 30 -8.17 -13.03 1.98
C ARG A 30 -6.84 -13.77 1.93
N ASP A 31 -6.42 -14.31 3.07
CA ASP A 31 -5.21 -15.14 3.18
C ASP A 31 -5.34 -16.49 2.44
N ASP A 32 -6.56 -16.89 2.10
CA ASP A 32 -6.83 -18.02 1.22
C ASP A 32 -6.45 -17.74 -0.24
N VAL A 33 -6.49 -16.49 -0.67
CA VAL A 33 -6.04 -16.09 -2.01
C VAL A 33 -4.51 -16.05 -2.06
N TYR A 34 -3.90 -15.39 -1.11
CA TYR A 34 -2.45 -15.33 -0.96
C TYR A 34 -2.09 -14.90 0.46
N ASN A 35 -1.34 -15.71 1.17
CA ASN A 35 -0.94 -15.43 2.55
C ASN A 35 0.41 -14.73 2.58
N TRP A 36 0.41 -13.40 2.51
CA TRP A 36 1.63 -12.60 2.44
C TRP A 36 2.61 -12.85 3.59
N PRO A 37 2.18 -12.88 4.87
CA PRO A 37 3.12 -13.16 5.96
C PRO A 37 3.83 -14.50 5.84
N GLN A 38 3.13 -15.52 5.31
CA GLN A 38 3.71 -16.85 5.13
C GLN A 38 4.61 -16.92 3.89
N GLU A 39 4.21 -16.26 2.80
CA GLU A 39 4.87 -16.40 1.49
C GLU A 39 6.06 -15.43 1.30
N ILE A 40 6.12 -14.34 2.08
CA ILE A 40 7.09 -13.28 1.82
C ILE A 40 8.54 -13.76 1.91
N ALA A 41 8.86 -14.65 2.84
CA ALA A 41 10.23 -15.14 3.00
C ALA A 41 10.72 -15.84 1.72
N GLY A 42 9.86 -16.65 1.09
CA GLY A 42 10.18 -17.31 -0.18
C GLY A 42 10.36 -16.34 -1.35
N VAL A 43 9.51 -15.32 -1.41
CA VAL A 43 9.62 -14.27 -2.42
C VAL A 43 10.96 -13.53 -2.29
N LEU A 44 11.33 -13.15 -1.07
CA LEU A 44 12.60 -12.47 -0.80
C LEU A 44 13.81 -13.35 -1.10
N ALA A 45 13.73 -14.64 -0.79
CA ALA A 45 14.80 -15.58 -1.07
C ALA A 45 15.03 -15.75 -2.57
N THR A 46 13.98 -15.72 -3.37
CA THR A 46 14.04 -15.84 -4.83
C THR A 46 14.51 -14.55 -5.50
N GLU A 47 13.92 -13.41 -5.10
CA GLU A 47 14.18 -12.14 -5.76
C GLU A 47 15.45 -11.44 -5.26
N LYS A 48 15.83 -11.66 -4.02
CA LYS A 48 16.99 -11.04 -3.37
C LYS A 48 17.01 -9.51 -3.57
N PRO A 49 15.93 -8.80 -3.22
CA PRO A 49 15.84 -7.37 -3.49
C PRO A 49 16.74 -6.56 -2.57
N ALA A 50 17.15 -5.37 -3.02
CA ALA A 50 17.85 -4.40 -2.19
C ALA A 50 16.90 -3.64 -1.25
N ALA A 51 15.62 -3.54 -1.64
CA ALA A 51 14.57 -2.94 -0.83
C ALA A 51 13.22 -3.54 -1.21
N VAL A 52 12.28 -3.51 -0.28
CA VAL A 52 10.91 -4.00 -0.49
C VAL A 52 9.93 -2.84 -0.33
N ILE A 53 8.95 -2.79 -1.21
CA ILE A 53 7.89 -1.79 -1.14
C ILE A 53 6.56 -2.53 -1.04
N VAL A 54 5.80 -2.23 0.03
CA VAL A 54 4.51 -2.84 0.32
C VAL A 54 3.43 -1.79 0.14
N MET A 55 2.40 -2.13 -0.62
CA MET A 55 1.18 -1.33 -0.72
C MET A 55 0.01 -2.26 -0.97
N MET A 56 -0.90 -2.33 -0.01
CA MET A 56 -2.10 -3.15 -0.12
C MET A 56 -3.17 -2.65 0.86
N GLY A 57 -4.41 -3.07 0.67
CA GLY A 57 -5.48 -2.74 1.61
C GLY A 57 -6.85 -2.53 0.98
N SER A 58 -6.93 -2.15 -0.30
CA SER A 58 -8.22 -1.85 -0.93
C SER A 58 -9.18 -3.05 -0.92
N ASN A 59 -8.65 -4.27 -0.96
CA ASN A 59 -9.44 -5.50 -0.95
C ASN A 59 -9.81 -5.97 0.46
N ASP A 60 -9.39 -5.27 1.50
CA ASP A 60 -9.55 -5.71 2.88
C ASP A 60 -10.80 -5.17 3.57
N ARG A 61 -11.63 -4.41 2.85
CA ARG A 61 -12.90 -3.89 3.37
C ARG A 61 -14.00 -4.95 3.30
N GLN A 62 -13.79 -6.07 3.97
CA GLN A 62 -14.73 -7.19 3.93
C GLN A 62 -14.71 -7.97 5.25
N GLN A 63 -15.72 -8.78 5.46
CA GLN A 63 -15.81 -9.65 6.63
C GLN A 63 -14.60 -10.57 6.70
N MET A 64 -14.14 -10.81 7.93
CA MET A 64 -13.05 -11.73 8.19
C MET A 64 -13.48 -12.77 9.19
N LYS A 65 -13.15 -14.02 8.93
CA LYS A 65 -13.37 -15.10 9.90
C LYS A 65 -12.33 -14.99 11.01
N VAL A 66 -12.79 -14.83 12.25
CA VAL A 66 -11.95 -14.80 13.44
C VAL A 66 -12.47 -15.87 14.40
N GLY A 67 -11.68 -16.92 14.58
CA GLY A 67 -12.16 -18.13 15.27
C GLY A 67 -13.29 -18.77 14.47
N GLU A 68 -14.45 -18.94 15.09
CA GLU A 68 -15.63 -19.53 14.45
C GLU A 68 -16.61 -18.49 13.88
N GLU A 69 -16.40 -17.22 14.20
CA GLU A 69 -17.31 -16.13 13.83
C GLU A 69 -16.80 -15.32 12.65
N ARG A 70 -17.75 -14.73 11.91
CA ARG A 70 -17.45 -13.74 10.87
C ARG A 70 -17.64 -12.35 11.45
N GLU A 71 -16.57 -11.58 11.41
CA GLU A 71 -16.56 -10.23 11.97
C GLU A 71 -16.60 -9.18 10.85
N GLN A 72 -17.38 -8.13 11.08
CA GLN A 72 -17.51 -7.02 10.14
C GLN A 72 -16.24 -6.14 10.18
N PRO A 73 -15.89 -5.50 9.05
CA PRO A 73 -14.75 -4.58 9.02
C PRO A 73 -14.86 -3.50 10.09
N ARG A 74 -13.72 -3.23 10.74
CA ARG A 74 -13.55 -2.16 11.73
C ARG A 74 -14.29 -2.37 13.06
N THR A 75 -14.85 -3.55 13.30
CA THR A 75 -15.22 -3.91 14.68
C THR A 75 -13.94 -4.14 15.48
N GLU A 76 -14.04 -4.13 16.81
CA GLU A 76 -12.85 -4.32 17.66
C GLU A 76 -12.17 -5.66 17.41
N VAL A 77 -12.94 -6.74 17.29
CA VAL A 77 -12.41 -8.09 17.05
C VAL A 77 -11.73 -8.16 15.67
N TRP A 78 -12.39 -7.65 14.64
CA TRP A 78 -11.84 -7.60 13.29
C TRP A 78 -10.53 -6.80 13.26
N THR A 79 -10.53 -5.63 13.91
CA THR A 79 -9.37 -4.73 13.92
C THR A 79 -8.17 -5.38 14.60
N LYS A 80 -8.38 -6.04 15.73
CA LYS A 80 -7.28 -6.75 16.40
C LYS A 80 -6.71 -7.87 15.53
N ALA A 81 -7.57 -8.65 14.89
CA ALA A 81 -7.12 -9.70 13.99
C ALA A 81 -6.36 -9.13 12.78
N TYR A 82 -6.84 -8.03 12.24
CA TYR A 82 -6.19 -7.33 11.12
C TYR A 82 -4.82 -6.80 11.52
N GLU A 83 -4.72 -6.18 12.69
CA GLU A 83 -3.45 -5.70 13.24
C GLU A 83 -2.43 -6.83 13.38
N LEU A 84 -2.85 -7.97 13.90
CA LEU A 84 -1.96 -9.13 14.04
C LEU A 84 -1.44 -9.63 12.69
N ARG A 85 -2.27 -9.62 11.67
CA ARG A 85 -1.88 -10.05 10.32
C ARG A 85 -0.92 -9.04 9.67
N THR A 86 -1.15 -7.75 9.85
CA THR A 86 -0.22 -6.71 9.35
C THR A 86 1.11 -6.77 10.08
N GLU A 87 1.10 -6.95 11.38
CA GLU A 87 2.31 -7.10 12.18
C GLU A 87 3.10 -8.35 11.78
N ALA A 88 2.42 -9.44 11.46
CA ALA A 88 3.07 -10.67 11.00
C ALA A 88 3.89 -10.42 9.72
N LEU A 89 3.35 -9.64 8.78
CA LEU A 89 4.10 -9.26 7.58
C LEU A 89 5.28 -8.35 7.92
N ALA A 90 5.04 -7.32 8.73
CA ALA A 90 6.08 -6.38 9.14
C ALA A 90 7.23 -7.10 9.84
N LYS A 91 6.91 -8.04 10.73
CA LYS A 91 7.89 -8.86 11.44
C LYS A 91 8.71 -9.73 10.49
N ALA A 92 8.04 -10.36 9.52
CA ALA A 92 8.72 -11.17 8.51
C ALA A 92 9.68 -10.33 7.66
N LEU A 93 9.26 -9.13 7.28
CA LEU A 93 10.11 -8.18 6.55
C LEU A 93 11.31 -7.73 7.40
N ALA A 94 11.08 -7.41 8.67
CA ALA A 94 12.16 -7.02 9.58
C ALA A 94 13.17 -8.17 9.76
N ASN A 95 12.69 -9.40 9.87
CA ASN A 95 13.54 -10.58 10.01
C ASN A 95 14.43 -10.82 8.79
N SER A 96 14.02 -10.38 7.62
CA SER A 96 14.83 -10.49 6.40
C SER A 96 16.03 -9.56 6.40
N LYS A 97 16.01 -8.52 7.24
CA LYS A 97 17.00 -7.44 7.33
C LYS A 97 17.15 -6.63 6.04
N ILE A 98 16.19 -6.75 5.13
CA ILE A 98 16.12 -5.94 3.91
C ILE A 98 15.30 -4.69 4.25
N PRO A 99 15.76 -3.47 3.90
CA PRO A 99 14.98 -2.26 4.11
C PRO A 99 13.63 -2.34 3.41
N TYR A 100 12.58 -1.87 4.06
CA TYR A 100 11.26 -1.87 3.44
C TYR A 100 10.50 -0.59 3.72
N LEU A 101 9.69 -0.19 2.75
CA LEU A 101 8.78 0.95 2.81
C LEU A 101 7.35 0.41 2.75
N TRP A 102 6.50 0.91 3.63
CA TRP A 102 5.07 0.59 3.61
C TRP A 102 4.31 1.83 3.14
N VAL A 103 3.76 1.76 1.94
CA VAL A 103 3.07 2.89 1.32
C VAL A 103 1.61 2.89 1.78
N GLY A 104 1.15 4.02 2.27
CA GLY A 104 -0.23 4.20 2.70
C GLY A 104 -1.19 4.21 1.51
N MET A 105 -2.46 3.93 1.80
CA MET A 105 -3.54 3.95 0.81
C MET A 105 -4.05 5.38 0.63
N PRO A 106 -4.54 5.72 -0.56
CA PRO A 106 -5.12 7.04 -0.83
C PRO A 106 -6.59 7.12 -0.40
N ALA A 107 -7.15 8.33 -0.44
CA ALA A 107 -8.57 8.53 -0.37
C ALA A 107 -9.27 7.90 -1.58
N PHE A 108 -10.54 7.57 -1.43
CA PHE A 108 -11.39 7.02 -2.47
C PHE A 108 -12.64 7.90 -2.64
N LYS A 109 -13.42 7.62 -3.68
CA LYS A 109 -14.58 8.43 -4.05
C LYS A 109 -15.63 8.49 -2.95
N THR A 110 -15.89 7.40 -2.24
CA THR A 110 -16.87 7.38 -1.16
C THR A 110 -16.23 7.77 0.17
N GLN A 111 -16.97 8.51 1.00
CA GLN A 111 -16.49 8.91 2.31
C GLN A 111 -16.23 7.71 3.22
N LYS A 112 -17.09 6.68 3.13
CA LYS A 112 -16.93 5.46 3.94
C LYS A 112 -15.61 4.76 3.63
N MET A 113 -15.30 4.58 2.35
CA MET A 113 -14.06 3.95 1.94
C MET A 113 -12.84 4.79 2.34
N THR A 114 -12.94 6.10 2.22
CA THR A 114 -11.90 7.02 2.65
C THR A 114 -11.63 6.90 4.16
N ALA A 115 -12.69 6.83 4.97
CA ALA A 115 -12.55 6.65 6.42
C ALA A 115 -11.90 5.31 6.77
N ASP A 116 -12.26 4.25 6.04
CA ASP A 116 -11.65 2.94 6.22
C ASP A 116 -10.15 2.97 5.89
N MET A 117 -9.77 3.66 4.82
CA MET A 117 -8.36 3.77 4.42
C MET A 117 -7.55 4.57 5.43
N LEU A 118 -8.12 5.63 6.02
CA LEU A 118 -7.46 6.35 7.11
C LEU A 118 -7.19 5.44 8.30
N ALA A 119 -8.18 4.63 8.69
CA ALA A 119 -8.01 3.69 9.79
C ALA A 119 -6.94 2.63 9.47
N PHE A 120 -6.96 2.09 8.26
CA PHE A 120 -5.97 1.10 7.81
C PHE A 120 -4.56 1.70 7.77
N ASN A 121 -4.42 2.93 7.29
CA ASN A 121 -3.13 3.61 7.26
C ASN A 121 -2.52 3.76 8.66
N GLY A 122 -3.33 4.01 9.65
CA GLY A 122 -2.88 4.03 11.05
C GLY A 122 -2.31 2.68 11.49
N ILE A 123 -2.96 1.60 11.10
CA ILE A 123 -2.49 0.24 11.38
C ILE A 123 -1.17 -0.05 10.66
N TYR A 124 -1.08 0.30 9.38
CA TYR A 124 0.13 0.08 8.58
C TYR A 124 1.31 0.87 9.12
N ARG A 125 1.09 2.12 9.46
CA ARG A 125 2.13 2.98 10.06
C ARG A 125 2.64 2.36 11.36
N GLY A 126 1.73 1.96 12.24
CA GLY A 126 2.09 1.34 13.51
C GLY A 126 2.90 0.06 13.33
N ALA A 127 2.48 -0.81 12.41
CA ALA A 127 3.20 -2.05 12.14
C ALA A 127 4.60 -1.79 11.56
N ALA A 128 4.70 -0.91 10.56
CA ALA A 128 5.97 -0.58 9.93
C ALA A 128 6.96 0.00 10.94
N GLU A 129 6.53 1.00 11.70
CA GLU A 129 7.38 1.68 12.69
C GLU A 129 7.83 0.74 13.81
N ALA A 130 6.96 -0.19 14.23
CA ALA A 130 7.30 -1.15 15.28
C ALA A 130 8.36 -2.18 14.82
N TYR A 131 8.46 -2.43 13.52
CA TYR A 131 9.35 -3.48 12.97
C TYR A 131 10.36 -2.92 11.96
N ASN A 132 10.93 -1.77 12.26
CA ASN A 132 12.06 -1.17 11.53
C ASN A 132 11.79 -0.80 10.07
N GLY A 133 10.53 -0.66 9.70
CA GLY A 133 10.13 -0.16 8.40
C GLY A 133 9.88 1.34 8.43
N GLU A 134 9.64 1.89 7.26
CA GLU A 134 9.26 3.28 7.10
C GLU A 134 7.91 3.36 6.43
N PHE A 135 7.00 4.15 7.01
CA PHE A 135 5.69 4.40 6.42
C PHE A 135 5.77 5.59 5.48
N VAL A 136 5.31 5.43 4.24
CA VAL A 136 5.28 6.49 3.24
C VAL A 136 3.85 7.00 3.13
N ASP A 137 3.61 8.20 3.64
CA ASP A 137 2.30 8.84 3.60
C ASP A 137 2.11 9.55 2.27
N ILE A 138 1.12 9.12 1.50
CA ILE A 138 0.83 9.68 0.18
C ILE A 138 -0.51 10.44 0.16
N TRP A 139 -1.17 10.56 1.31
CA TRP A 139 -2.54 11.03 1.42
C TRP A 139 -2.76 12.39 0.79
N ASP A 140 -1.93 13.38 1.15
CA ASP A 140 -2.08 14.76 0.71
C ASP A 140 -1.92 14.93 -0.80
N GLY A 141 -1.27 14.00 -1.46
CA GLY A 141 -1.11 14.02 -2.91
C GLY A 141 -2.37 13.69 -3.69
N PHE A 142 -3.38 13.13 -3.03
CA PHE A 142 -4.58 12.60 -3.69
C PHE A 142 -5.88 13.09 -3.08
N VAL A 143 -5.81 14.17 -2.31
CA VAL A 143 -6.98 14.89 -1.79
C VAL A 143 -6.88 16.36 -2.16
N ASP A 144 -8.03 17.05 -2.20
CA ASP A 144 -8.09 18.48 -2.45
C ASP A 144 -7.76 19.28 -1.16
N GLU A 145 -7.84 20.61 -1.24
CA GLU A 145 -7.55 21.51 -0.13
C GLU A 145 -8.47 21.28 1.08
N SER A 146 -9.66 20.70 0.83
CA SER A 146 -10.62 20.36 1.89
C SER A 146 -10.42 18.93 2.43
N GLY A 147 -9.39 18.23 1.98
CA GLY A 147 -9.11 16.85 2.41
C GLY A 147 -10.01 15.80 1.76
N ARG A 148 -10.68 16.13 0.66
CA ARG A 148 -11.59 15.22 -0.04
C ARG A 148 -10.92 14.55 -1.23
N PHE A 149 -11.44 13.38 -1.61
CA PHE A 149 -11.01 12.67 -2.82
C PHE A 149 -10.92 13.61 -4.00
N MET A 150 -9.84 13.49 -4.75
CA MET A 150 -9.54 14.32 -5.91
C MET A 150 -9.28 13.41 -7.11
N GLN A 151 -10.16 13.47 -8.12
CA GLN A 151 -9.95 12.71 -9.37
C GLN A 151 -8.90 13.39 -10.24
N ARG A 152 -8.94 14.71 -10.33
CA ARG A 152 -8.00 15.53 -11.09
C ARG A 152 -7.27 16.46 -10.14
N GLY A 153 -6.00 16.66 -10.38
CA GLY A 153 -5.19 17.55 -9.56
C GLY A 153 -3.77 17.65 -10.11
N PRO A 154 -2.87 18.28 -9.38
CA PRO A 154 -1.48 18.42 -9.84
C PRO A 154 -0.79 17.05 -9.87
N ASP A 155 -0.13 16.77 -10.99
CA ASP A 155 0.73 15.60 -11.14
C ASP A 155 2.08 15.84 -10.42
N PHE A 156 3.06 14.95 -10.60
CA PHE A 156 4.34 15.08 -9.92
C PHE A 156 5.14 16.32 -10.36
N GLU A 157 4.78 16.93 -11.48
CA GLU A 157 5.39 18.17 -11.98
C GLU A 157 4.54 19.41 -11.70
N GLY A 158 3.39 19.24 -11.03
CA GLY A 158 2.48 20.34 -10.72
C GLY A 158 1.46 20.64 -11.81
N GLN A 159 1.40 19.84 -12.88
CA GLN A 159 0.46 20.04 -13.98
C GLN A 159 -0.88 19.39 -13.70
N PRO A 160 -2.02 20.04 -14.00
CA PRO A 160 -3.33 19.45 -13.77
C PRO A 160 -3.56 18.24 -14.68
N ARG A 161 -3.83 17.09 -14.07
CA ARG A 161 -4.05 15.82 -14.75
C ARG A 161 -5.13 15.01 -14.04
N ALA A 162 -5.74 14.08 -14.75
CA ALA A 162 -6.53 13.04 -14.11
C ALA A 162 -5.57 12.09 -13.39
N LEU A 163 -5.70 11.97 -12.07
CA LEU A 163 -4.84 11.12 -11.23
C LEU A 163 -5.51 9.78 -10.90
N ARG A 164 -6.83 9.77 -10.87
CA ARG A 164 -7.63 8.60 -10.54
C ARG A 164 -8.62 8.33 -11.65
N THR A 165 -8.99 7.06 -11.80
CA THR A 165 -10.00 6.65 -12.79
C THR A 165 -11.38 7.19 -12.39
N SER A 166 -12.32 7.24 -13.36
CA SER A 166 -13.65 7.82 -13.13
C SER A 166 -14.46 7.10 -12.06
N ASP A 167 -14.21 5.82 -11.85
CA ASP A 167 -14.84 5.04 -10.78
C ASP A 167 -14.27 5.38 -9.39
N GLY A 168 -13.16 6.11 -9.31
CA GLY A 168 -12.53 6.52 -8.06
C GLY A 168 -11.75 5.41 -7.37
N VAL A 169 -11.39 4.35 -8.08
CA VAL A 169 -10.72 3.17 -7.48
C VAL A 169 -9.25 3.10 -7.87
N PHE A 170 -8.95 3.20 -9.16
CA PHE A 170 -7.59 2.98 -9.66
C PHE A 170 -6.86 4.29 -9.90
N PHE A 171 -5.55 4.19 -10.08
CA PHE A 171 -4.70 5.29 -10.52
C PHE A 171 -4.65 5.32 -12.04
N THR A 172 -4.66 6.54 -12.62
CA THR A 172 -4.26 6.73 -14.01
C THR A 172 -2.75 6.60 -14.11
N LYS A 173 -2.21 6.65 -15.33
CA LYS A 173 -0.75 6.69 -15.52
C LYS A 173 -0.13 7.87 -14.80
N ALA A 174 -0.73 9.06 -14.90
CA ALA A 174 -0.25 10.26 -14.19
C ALA A 174 -0.35 10.10 -12.67
N GLY A 175 -1.43 9.48 -12.16
CA GLY A 175 -1.59 9.19 -10.75
C GLY A 175 -0.56 8.19 -10.24
N ALA A 176 -0.32 7.13 -10.99
CA ALA A 176 0.71 6.14 -10.65
C ALA A 176 2.11 6.77 -10.63
N ARG A 177 2.41 7.66 -11.58
CA ARG A 177 3.68 8.39 -11.60
C ARG A 177 3.83 9.31 -10.39
N LYS A 178 2.76 10.00 -9.99
CA LYS A 178 2.75 10.84 -8.78
C LYS A 178 2.96 9.99 -7.52
N LEU A 179 2.26 8.87 -7.42
CA LEU A 179 2.41 7.92 -6.31
C LEU A 179 3.87 7.45 -6.21
N ALA A 180 4.45 7.06 -7.34
CA ALA A 180 5.84 6.62 -7.39
C ALA A 180 6.82 7.73 -6.98
N HIS A 181 6.49 8.99 -7.22
CA HIS A 181 7.31 10.12 -6.81
C HIS A 181 7.48 10.19 -5.28
N TYR A 182 6.41 9.93 -4.52
CA TYR A 182 6.49 9.87 -3.06
C TYR A 182 7.42 8.76 -2.60
N VAL A 183 7.36 7.60 -3.25
CA VAL A 183 8.21 6.45 -2.93
C VAL A 183 9.66 6.69 -3.34
N GLU A 184 9.87 7.26 -4.54
CA GLU A 184 11.20 7.62 -5.05
C GLU A 184 11.97 8.51 -4.08
N ARG A 185 11.29 9.49 -3.50
CA ARG A 185 11.89 10.41 -2.53
C ARG A 185 12.47 9.67 -1.33
N GLU A 186 11.77 8.63 -0.87
CA GLU A 186 12.23 7.83 0.28
C GLU A 186 13.34 6.85 -0.09
N ILE A 187 13.31 6.29 -1.30
CA ILE A 187 14.37 5.40 -1.79
C ILE A 187 15.71 6.15 -1.91
N LYS A 188 15.66 7.43 -2.28
CA LYS A 188 16.86 8.26 -2.48
C LYS A 188 17.42 8.86 -1.21
N ARG A 189 16.73 8.67 -0.08
CA ARG A 189 17.25 9.07 1.24
C ARG A 189 18.14 7.97 1.80
#